data_ee54620b71fec65c91904c98b969de71
#
_entry.id   ee54620b71fec65c91904c98b969de71
#
_cell.length_a   1.000
_cell.length_b   1.000
_cell.length_c   1.000
_cell.angle_alpha   90.00
_cell.angle_beta   90.00
_cell.angle_gamma   90.00
#
_symmetry.space_group_name_H-M   'P 1'
#
loop_
_entity.id
_entity.type
_entity.pdbx_description
1 polymer ?
#
loop_
_entity_poly.entity_id
_entity_poly.type
_entity_poly.pdbx_seq_one_letter_code
_entity_poly.pdbx_strand_id
1 'polypeptide(L)'
;MAKHPLWNDEYWLLLLQLYQKKPMGVKPLYSKGMVDLSLSLHIPPEYLHEQMFKLRMVTPHMKRLWDKYANNPRRLSRDIQLMQQMDGCGNAKDFYAGVEVKQTFEQDWKPLDAEPSLTLVKLTIILDLYFQLTPITMVPETPEVIDLGKLLHTSPKVIAEAMRVFQYCDPYLNKEDIYASPILDACSTIWQRYGNGNPDKLYQLANELKEYFK
;
A
#
# COMPACT_ATOMS: atom_id res chain seq x y z
N MET A 1 1.98 -19.12 10.78
CA MET A 1 0.68 -18.47 10.51
C MET A 1 -0.28 -19.43 9.82
N ALA A 2 -1.57 -19.28 10.07
CA ALA A 2 -2.59 -20.02 9.33
C ALA A 2 -2.55 -19.63 7.84
N LYS A 3 -2.93 -20.54 6.95
CA LYS A 3 -3.03 -20.30 5.50
C LYS A 3 -4.14 -19.26 5.28
N HIS A 4 -3.85 -18.21 4.52
CA HIS A 4 -4.87 -17.23 4.17
C HIS A 4 -5.97 -17.88 3.34
N PRO A 5 -7.27 -17.61 3.59
CA PRO A 5 -8.38 -18.27 2.90
C PRO A 5 -8.30 -18.19 1.38
N LEU A 6 -7.88 -17.05 0.85
CA LEU A 6 -7.74 -16.80 -0.60
C LEU A 6 -6.41 -17.28 -1.18
N TRP A 7 -5.51 -17.86 -0.35
CA TRP A 7 -4.23 -18.33 -0.85
C TRP A 7 -4.37 -19.64 -1.62
N ASN A 8 -3.93 -19.61 -2.89
CA ASN A 8 -3.77 -20.80 -3.73
C ASN A 8 -2.27 -21.10 -3.93
N ASP A 9 -1.91 -22.38 -3.94
CA ASP A 9 -0.52 -22.80 -4.13
C ASP A 9 0.02 -22.48 -5.54
N GLU A 10 -0.84 -22.22 -6.50
CA GLU A 10 -0.46 -21.74 -7.83
C GLU A 10 0.09 -20.31 -7.81
N TYR A 11 -0.27 -19.51 -6.80
CA TYR A 11 0.24 -18.13 -6.64
C TYR A 11 1.73 -18.06 -6.35
N TRP A 12 2.36 -19.19 -6.04
CA TRP A 12 3.82 -19.29 -6.01
C TRP A 12 4.48 -18.87 -7.32
N LEU A 13 3.83 -19.08 -8.47
CA LEU A 13 4.34 -18.67 -9.77
C LEU A 13 4.42 -17.14 -9.88
N LEU A 14 3.39 -16.44 -9.39
CA LEU A 14 3.33 -14.97 -9.37
C LEU A 14 4.41 -14.38 -8.45
N LEU A 15 4.56 -14.95 -7.25
CA LEU A 15 5.59 -14.54 -6.32
C LEU A 15 7.00 -14.82 -6.87
N LEU A 16 7.21 -15.96 -7.52
CA LEU A 16 8.48 -16.30 -8.16
C LEU A 16 8.80 -15.33 -9.30
N GLN A 17 7.82 -14.98 -10.13
CA GLN A 17 7.98 -13.99 -11.19
C GLN A 17 8.39 -12.62 -10.61
N LEU A 18 7.71 -12.18 -9.55
CA LEU A 18 8.02 -10.93 -8.88
C LEU A 18 9.41 -10.97 -8.24
N TYR A 19 9.79 -12.10 -7.61
CA TYR A 19 11.10 -12.31 -7.01
C TYR A 19 12.24 -12.20 -8.04
N GLN A 20 12.03 -12.74 -9.26
CA GLN A 20 13.03 -12.74 -10.35
C GLN A 20 13.17 -11.38 -11.04
N LYS A 21 12.21 -10.45 -10.92
CA LYS A 21 12.37 -9.08 -11.45
C LYS A 21 13.59 -8.41 -10.82
N LYS A 22 14.32 -7.63 -11.61
CA LYS A 22 15.50 -6.89 -11.13
C LYS A 22 15.11 -5.74 -10.19
N PRO A 23 15.85 -5.53 -9.10
CA PRO A 23 16.87 -6.41 -8.52
C PRO A 23 16.24 -7.72 -8.04
N MET A 24 16.88 -8.87 -8.33
CA MET A 24 16.36 -10.18 -7.93
C MET A 24 16.43 -10.36 -6.42
N GLY A 25 15.34 -10.84 -5.82
CA GLY A 25 15.25 -11.06 -4.37
C GLY A 25 13.88 -10.75 -3.79
N VAL A 26 13.79 -10.80 -2.46
CA VAL A 26 12.62 -10.38 -1.72
C VAL A 26 12.41 -8.88 -1.95
N LYS A 27 11.20 -8.51 -2.35
CA LYS A 27 10.85 -7.11 -2.60
C LYS A 27 10.49 -6.41 -1.30
N PRO A 28 10.65 -5.08 -1.21
CA PRO A 28 10.10 -4.32 -0.09
C PRO A 28 8.60 -4.58 0.06
N LEU A 29 8.11 -4.53 1.31
CA LEU A 29 6.72 -4.86 1.66
C LEU A 29 5.70 -4.11 0.81
N TYR A 30 5.87 -2.81 0.67
CA TYR A 30 4.99 -1.95 -0.12
C TYR A 30 5.59 -1.53 -1.46
N SER A 31 6.51 -2.32 -2.03
CA SER A 31 6.93 -2.05 -3.41
C SER A 31 5.74 -2.15 -4.37
N LYS A 32 5.76 -1.35 -5.44
CA LYS A 32 4.66 -1.31 -6.43
C LYS A 32 4.24 -2.71 -6.89
N GLY A 33 5.19 -3.56 -7.27
CA GLY A 33 4.85 -4.91 -7.71
C GLY A 33 4.23 -5.81 -6.64
N MET A 34 4.59 -5.60 -5.35
CA MET A 34 3.99 -6.34 -4.24
C MET A 34 2.56 -5.87 -3.97
N VAL A 35 2.33 -4.56 -3.95
CA VAL A 35 1.00 -3.98 -3.74
C VAL A 35 0.07 -4.30 -4.91
N ASP A 36 0.53 -4.15 -6.17
CA ASP A 36 -0.27 -4.47 -7.35
C ASP A 36 -0.70 -5.96 -7.33
N LEU A 37 0.22 -6.86 -6.96
CA LEU A 37 -0.09 -8.28 -6.80
C LEU A 37 -1.09 -8.52 -5.65
N SER A 38 -0.90 -7.84 -4.52
CA SER A 38 -1.78 -7.90 -3.36
C SER A 38 -3.21 -7.48 -3.71
N LEU A 39 -3.38 -6.35 -4.40
CA LEU A 39 -4.67 -5.86 -4.86
C LEU A 39 -5.34 -6.81 -5.86
N SER A 40 -4.55 -7.42 -6.76
CA SER A 40 -5.09 -8.36 -7.76
C SER A 40 -5.56 -9.68 -7.15
N LEU A 41 -4.93 -10.14 -6.07
CA LEU A 41 -5.26 -11.39 -5.39
C LEU A 41 -6.18 -11.20 -4.18
N HIS A 42 -6.48 -9.97 -3.78
CA HIS A 42 -7.20 -9.63 -2.55
C HIS A 42 -6.58 -10.26 -1.29
N ILE A 43 -5.24 -10.32 -1.28
CA ILE A 43 -4.44 -10.86 -0.17
C ILE A 43 -3.55 -9.75 0.36
N PRO A 44 -3.54 -9.47 1.68
CA PRO A 44 -2.71 -8.42 2.27
C PRO A 44 -1.24 -8.52 1.89
N PRO A 45 -0.54 -7.40 1.61
CA PRO A 45 0.85 -7.41 1.18
C PRO A 45 1.78 -8.03 2.21
N GLU A 46 1.47 -7.94 3.51
CA GLU A 46 2.21 -8.57 4.60
C GLU A 46 2.26 -10.09 4.45
N TYR A 47 1.11 -10.70 4.12
CA TYR A 47 1.04 -12.14 3.90
C TYR A 47 1.85 -12.57 2.66
N LEU A 48 1.71 -11.85 1.54
CA LEU A 48 2.48 -12.13 0.33
C LEU A 48 3.98 -11.96 0.56
N HIS A 49 4.37 -10.96 1.32
CA HIS A 49 5.77 -10.69 1.67
C HIS A 49 6.36 -11.84 2.50
N GLU A 50 5.63 -12.35 3.50
CA GLU A 50 6.05 -13.53 4.26
C GLU A 50 6.17 -14.78 3.38
N GLN A 51 5.20 -14.99 2.47
CA GLN A 51 5.30 -16.10 1.52
C GLN A 51 6.54 -15.93 0.62
N MET A 52 6.86 -14.71 0.17
CA MET A 52 8.05 -14.46 -0.66
C MET A 52 9.35 -14.84 0.04
N PHE A 53 9.46 -14.69 1.37
CA PHE A 53 10.61 -15.20 2.12
C PHE A 53 10.74 -16.72 2.05
N LYS A 54 9.64 -17.46 1.97
CA LYS A 54 9.65 -18.92 1.87
C LYS A 54 10.24 -19.42 0.55
N LEU A 55 10.26 -18.61 -0.52
CA LEU A 55 10.97 -18.95 -1.76
C LEU A 55 12.49 -19.17 -1.55
N ARG A 56 13.07 -18.68 -0.46
CA ARG A 56 14.47 -18.88 -0.09
C ARG A 56 14.69 -20.17 0.72
N MET A 57 13.63 -20.83 1.16
CA MET A 57 13.73 -22.05 1.96
C MET A 57 13.97 -23.26 1.10
N VAL A 58 14.86 -24.14 1.53
CA VAL A 58 15.16 -25.40 0.85
C VAL A 58 14.14 -26.48 1.26
N THR A 59 12.92 -26.36 0.72
CA THR A 59 11.91 -27.41 0.86
C THR A 59 11.76 -28.20 -0.44
N PRO A 60 11.28 -29.46 -0.41
CA PRO A 60 11.08 -30.23 -1.64
C PRO A 60 10.16 -29.55 -2.65
N HIS A 61 9.16 -28.80 -2.16
CA HIS A 61 8.25 -28.02 -2.99
C HIS A 61 8.96 -26.85 -3.67
N MET A 62 9.68 -26.04 -2.90
CA MET A 62 10.43 -24.88 -3.42
C MET A 62 11.52 -25.34 -4.38
N LYS A 63 12.23 -26.43 -4.07
CA LYS A 63 13.24 -26.98 -4.98
C LYS A 63 12.64 -27.32 -6.33
N ARG A 64 11.52 -28.04 -6.38
CA ARG A 64 10.81 -28.36 -7.64
C ARG A 64 10.39 -27.09 -8.40
N LEU A 65 9.92 -26.07 -7.69
CA LEU A 65 9.55 -24.80 -8.30
C LEU A 65 10.75 -24.13 -8.96
N TRP A 66 11.87 -24.04 -8.24
CA TRP A 66 13.10 -23.47 -8.76
C TRP A 66 13.68 -24.28 -9.92
N ASP A 67 13.76 -25.59 -9.81
CA ASP A 67 14.26 -26.48 -10.87
C ASP A 67 13.45 -26.33 -12.17
N LYS A 68 12.14 -26.13 -12.05
CA LYS A 68 11.23 -25.99 -13.20
C LYS A 68 11.32 -24.63 -13.88
N TYR A 69 11.52 -23.53 -13.13
CA TYR A 69 11.30 -22.18 -13.63
C TYR A 69 12.50 -21.23 -13.54
N ALA A 70 13.53 -21.51 -12.72
CA ALA A 70 14.64 -20.57 -12.48
C ALA A 70 15.31 -20.11 -13.78
N ASN A 71 15.55 -21.04 -14.70
CA ASN A 71 16.23 -20.77 -15.97
C ASN A 71 15.26 -20.69 -17.17
N ASN A 72 13.94 -20.69 -16.92
CA ASN A 72 12.93 -20.73 -17.98
C ASN A 72 11.86 -19.64 -17.81
N PRO A 73 12.21 -18.34 -17.94
CA PRO A 73 11.26 -17.25 -17.76
C PRO A 73 10.09 -17.28 -18.75
N ARG A 74 10.32 -17.78 -19.98
CA ARG A 74 9.24 -17.95 -20.97
C ARG A 74 8.22 -18.99 -20.53
N ARG A 75 8.67 -20.12 -19.94
CA ARG A 75 7.81 -21.14 -19.39
C ARG A 75 7.00 -20.60 -18.20
N LEU A 76 7.68 -19.88 -17.30
CA LEU A 76 7.01 -19.24 -16.15
C LEU A 76 5.91 -18.29 -16.61
N SER A 77 6.18 -17.39 -17.56
CA SER A 77 5.18 -16.45 -18.08
C SER A 77 4.00 -17.15 -18.74
N ARG A 78 4.25 -18.23 -19.53
CA ARG A 78 3.19 -19.00 -20.16
C ARG A 78 2.32 -19.71 -19.12
N ASP A 79 2.93 -20.36 -18.13
CA ASP A 79 2.19 -21.10 -17.11
C ASP A 79 1.39 -20.14 -16.20
N ILE A 80 1.88 -18.91 -15.97
CA ILE A 80 1.13 -17.83 -15.30
C ILE A 80 -0.08 -17.42 -16.15
N GLN A 81 0.09 -17.19 -17.45
CA GLN A 81 -1.04 -16.82 -18.33
C GLN A 81 -2.12 -17.89 -18.34
N LEU A 82 -1.73 -19.17 -18.40
CA LEU A 82 -2.69 -20.27 -18.30
C LEU A 82 -3.42 -20.29 -16.96
N MET A 83 -2.70 -20.08 -15.85
CA MET A 83 -3.30 -20.00 -14.52
C MET A 83 -4.30 -18.83 -14.41
N GLN A 84 -3.97 -17.66 -14.97
CA GLN A 84 -4.86 -16.50 -14.94
C GLN A 84 -6.14 -16.69 -15.78
N GLN A 85 -6.13 -17.60 -16.73
CA GLN A 85 -7.30 -17.97 -17.53
C GLN A 85 -8.18 -19.05 -16.87
N MET A 86 -7.71 -19.68 -15.78
CA MET A 86 -8.50 -20.67 -15.05
C MET A 86 -9.60 -19.99 -14.23
N ASP A 87 -10.78 -20.61 -14.24
CA ASP A 87 -11.89 -20.17 -13.39
C ASP A 87 -11.47 -20.17 -11.92
N GLY A 88 -11.71 -19.05 -11.23
CA GLY A 88 -11.35 -18.86 -9.82
C GLY A 88 -9.99 -18.22 -9.57
N CYS A 89 -9.17 -17.94 -10.58
CA CYS A 89 -7.96 -17.16 -10.41
C CYS A 89 -8.30 -15.66 -10.26
N GLY A 90 -8.03 -15.09 -9.10
CA GLY A 90 -8.32 -13.67 -8.82
C GLY A 90 -9.80 -13.34 -8.65
N ASN A 91 -10.71 -14.31 -8.65
CA ASN A 91 -12.17 -14.13 -8.51
C ASN A 91 -12.61 -13.87 -7.06
N ALA A 92 -11.78 -13.20 -6.27
CA ALA A 92 -12.19 -12.74 -4.95
C ALA A 92 -13.36 -11.73 -5.01
N LYS A 93 -13.62 -11.10 -6.17
CA LYS A 93 -14.82 -10.28 -6.38
C LYS A 93 -16.11 -11.05 -6.13
N ASP A 94 -16.16 -12.31 -6.58
CA ASP A 94 -17.34 -13.16 -6.41
C ASP A 94 -17.45 -13.66 -4.96
N PHE A 95 -16.33 -13.84 -4.27
CA PHE A 95 -16.30 -14.24 -2.86
C PHE A 95 -16.84 -13.11 -1.93
N TYR A 96 -16.59 -11.86 -2.30
CA TYR A 96 -17.08 -10.69 -1.56
C TYR A 96 -18.39 -10.14 -2.11
N ALA A 97 -18.98 -10.76 -3.14
CA ALA A 97 -20.27 -10.34 -3.69
C ALA A 97 -21.37 -10.37 -2.61
N GLY A 98 -21.91 -9.22 -2.26
CA GLY A 98 -22.92 -9.07 -1.21
C GLY A 98 -22.40 -8.93 0.22
N VAL A 99 -21.09 -8.91 0.44
CA VAL A 99 -20.49 -8.63 1.75
C VAL A 99 -19.93 -7.21 1.74
N GLU A 100 -20.54 -6.29 2.49
CA GLU A 100 -19.94 -4.98 2.77
C GLU A 100 -18.73 -5.17 3.71
N VAL A 101 -17.56 -5.34 3.13
CA VAL A 101 -16.32 -5.37 3.91
C VAL A 101 -15.91 -3.94 4.22
N LYS A 102 -16.27 -3.45 5.40
CA LYS A 102 -16.08 -2.05 5.82
C LYS A 102 -14.62 -1.64 6.02
N GLN A 103 -13.71 -2.57 6.18
CA GLN A 103 -12.28 -2.27 6.42
C GLN A 103 -11.39 -3.33 5.77
N THR A 104 -11.07 -3.15 4.49
CA THR A 104 -10.02 -3.91 3.82
C THR A 104 -8.82 -3.00 3.55
N PHE A 105 -7.61 -3.58 3.55
CA PHE A 105 -6.39 -2.88 3.14
C PHE A 105 -6.52 -2.26 1.74
N GLU A 106 -7.35 -2.81 0.88
CA GLU A 106 -7.60 -2.33 -0.49
C GLU A 106 -8.23 -0.94 -0.51
N GLN A 107 -9.07 -0.61 0.49
CA GLN A 107 -9.70 0.71 0.57
C GLN A 107 -8.66 1.79 0.82
N ASP A 108 -7.57 1.48 1.52
CA ASP A 108 -6.51 2.43 1.80
C ASP A 108 -5.77 2.86 0.51
N TRP A 109 -5.83 2.03 -0.55
CA TRP A 109 -5.21 2.29 -1.86
C TRP A 109 -6.17 2.91 -2.88
N LYS A 110 -7.47 2.97 -2.59
CA LYS A 110 -8.45 3.59 -3.49
C LYS A 110 -8.36 5.12 -3.45
N PRO A 111 -8.49 5.78 -4.60
CA PRO A 111 -8.67 7.23 -4.66
C PRO A 111 -9.88 7.65 -3.81
N LEU A 112 -9.76 8.81 -3.16
CA LEU A 112 -10.87 9.40 -2.42
C LEU A 112 -11.88 10.01 -3.39
N ASP A 113 -13.17 9.84 -3.13
CA ASP A 113 -14.23 10.43 -3.97
C ASP A 113 -14.15 11.96 -4.01
N ALA A 114 -13.79 12.57 -2.87
CA ALA A 114 -13.69 14.02 -2.72
C ALA A 114 -12.44 14.62 -3.38
N GLU A 115 -11.33 13.88 -3.44
CA GLU A 115 -10.06 14.30 -4.04
C GLU A 115 -9.34 13.07 -4.61
N PRO A 116 -9.57 12.74 -5.91
CA PRO A 116 -9.04 11.53 -6.52
C PRO A 116 -7.51 11.43 -6.59
N SER A 117 -6.80 12.55 -6.41
CA SER A 117 -5.33 12.55 -6.32
C SER A 117 -4.82 12.01 -4.99
N LEU A 118 -5.69 11.86 -3.98
CA LEU A 118 -5.38 11.34 -2.64
C LEU A 118 -5.93 9.93 -2.44
N THR A 119 -5.24 9.19 -1.57
CA THR A 119 -5.65 7.90 -0.98
C THR A 119 -5.38 7.94 0.51
N LEU A 120 -5.95 7.03 1.30
CA LEU A 120 -5.63 6.95 2.73
C LEU A 120 -4.13 6.66 2.97
N VAL A 121 -3.50 5.88 2.08
CA VAL A 121 -2.04 5.66 2.10
C VAL A 121 -1.27 6.97 1.92
N LYS A 122 -1.65 7.80 0.96
CA LYS A 122 -1.01 9.11 0.75
C LYS A 122 -1.22 10.04 1.96
N LEU A 123 -2.43 10.04 2.53
CA LEU A 123 -2.73 10.80 3.75
C LEU A 123 -1.88 10.34 4.93
N THR A 124 -1.60 9.03 5.07
CA THR A 124 -0.69 8.51 6.11
C THR A 124 0.73 9.06 5.94
N ILE A 125 1.23 9.14 4.70
CA ILE A 125 2.54 9.72 4.41
C ILE A 125 2.56 11.24 4.64
N ILE A 126 1.46 11.93 4.32
CA ILE A 126 1.33 13.38 4.57
C ILE A 126 1.25 13.66 6.08
N LEU A 127 0.60 12.80 6.87
CA LEU A 127 0.56 12.92 8.32
C LEU A 127 1.96 12.78 8.95
N ASP A 128 2.80 11.89 8.42
CA ASP A 128 4.20 11.80 8.85
C ASP A 128 4.95 13.13 8.62
N LEU A 129 4.79 13.74 7.44
CA LEU A 129 5.38 15.05 7.15
C LEU A 129 4.77 16.18 8.02
N TYR A 130 3.48 16.10 8.34
CA TYR A 130 2.81 17.03 9.25
C TYR A 130 3.50 17.09 10.62
N PHE A 131 3.89 15.95 11.18
CA PHE A 131 4.60 15.92 12.46
C PHE A 131 6.07 16.39 12.38
N GLN A 132 6.64 16.49 11.19
CA GLN A 132 8.01 16.97 10.98
C GLN A 132 8.09 18.49 10.74
N LEU A 133 6.99 19.12 10.34
CA LEU A 133 6.93 20.54 9.99
C LEU A 133 6.28 21.36 11.11
N THR A 134 6.63 22.64 11.14
CA THR A 134 5.91 23.61 11.96
C THR A 134 4.72 24.19 11.19
N PRO A 135 3.65 24.67 11.86
CA PRO A 135 2.47 25.21 11.18
C PRO A 135 2.77 26.29 10.13
N ILE A 136 3.80 27.12 10.35
CA ILE A 136 4.21 28.20 9.42
C ILE A 136 4.81 27.63 8.13
N THR A 137 5.45 26.46 8.20
CA THR A 137 6.11 25.81 7.05
C THR A 137 5.20 24.83 6.30
N MET A 138 3.94 24.67 6.73
CA MET A 138 2.95 23.81 6.06
C MET A 138 2.29 24.51 4.87
N VAL A 139 3.10 25.01 3.94
CA VAL A 139 2.66 25.77 2.76
C VAL A 139 3.15 25.09 1.47
N PRO A 140 2.48 25.32 0.32
CA PRO A 140 2.83 24.64 -0.93
C PRO A 140 4.25 24.93 -1.43
N GLU A 141 4.84 26.05 -1.02
CA GLU A 141 6.17 26.51 -1.43
C GLU A 141 7.30 25.84 -0.64
N THR A 142 6.98 25.15 0.43
CA THR A 142 7.98 24.45 1.27
C THR A 142 8.65 23.32 0.49
N PRO A 143 9.99 23.25 0.46
CA PRO A 143 10.72 22.25 -0.32
C PRO A 143 10.28 20.80 -0.03
N GLU A 144 10.07 20.46 1.24
CA GLU A 144 9.63 19.12 1.67
C GLU A 144 8.22 18.79 1.14
N VAL A 145 7.33 19.78 1.06
CA VAL A 145 5.98 19.63 0.50
C VAL A 145 6.06 19.46 -1.02
N ILE A 146 6.92 20.22 -1.70
CA ILE A 146 7.16 20.10 -3.14
C ILE A 146 7.73 18.71 -3.47
N ASP A 147 8.72 18.26 -2.73
CA ASP A 147 9.38 16.97 -3.00
C ASP A 147 8.45 15.80 -2.69
N LEU A 148 7.66 15.88 -1.63
CA LEU A 148 6.61 14.91 -1.37
C LEU A 148 5.55 14.92 -2.49
N GLY A 149 5.19 16.08 -3.00
CA GLY A 149 4.26 16.24 -4.13
C GLY A 149 4.74 15.52 -5.39
N LYS A 150 6.03 15.65 -5.71
CA LYS A 150 6.66 14.93 -6.83
C LYS A 150 6.60 13.42 -6.62
N LEU A 151 6.96 12.94 -5.42
CA LEU A 151 6.95 11.53 -5.08
C LEU A 151 5.55 10.93 -5.18
N LEU A 152 4.55 11.58 -4.58
CA LEU A 152 3.17 11.09 -4.52
C LEU A 152 2.36 11.38 -5.80
N HIS A 153 2.91 12.07 -6.79
CA HIS A 153 2.18 12.57 -7.96
C HIS A 153 0.92 13.35 -7.54
N THR A 154 1.08 14.25 -6.56
CA THR A 154 -0.01 15.04 -5.98
C THR A 154 0.43 16.50 -5.91
N SER A 155 -0.47 17.44 -6.20
CA SER A 155 -0.16 18.86 -6.14
C SER A 155 0.29 19.29 -4.74
N PRO A 156 1.35 20.10 -4.59
CA PRO A 156 1.74 20.68 -3.31
C PRO A 156 0.61 21.43 -2.60
N LYS A 157 -0.32 22.03 -3.35
CA LYS A 157 -1.50 22.71 -2.79
C LYS A 157 -2.44 21.72 -2.09
N VAL A 158 -2.66 20.55 -2.68
CA VAL A 158 -3.49 19.48 -2.09
C VAL A 158 -2.84 18.91 -0.83
N ILE A 159 -1.50 18.77 -0.83
CA ILE A 159 -0.76 18.32 0.36
C ILE A 159 -0.86 19.34 1.49
N ALA A 160 -0.65 20.63 1.20
CA ALA A 160 -0.78 21.70 2.18
C ALA A 160 -2.23 21.79 2.71
N GLU A 161 -3.24 21.59 1.86
CA GLU A 161 -4.64 21.51 2.29
C GLU A 161 -4.88 20.33 3.24
N ALA A 162 -4.37 19.14 2.93
CA ALA A 162 -4.46 18.00 3.82
C ALA A 162 -3.79 18.26 5.18
N MET A 163 -2.62 18.92 5.19
CA MET A 163 -1.96 19.32 6.43
C MET A 163 -2.79 20.32 7.22
N ARG A 164 -3.46 21.28 6.54
CA ARG A 164 -4.39 22.20 7.18
C ARG A 164 -5.54 21.45 7.84
N VAL A 165 -6.11 20.44 7.18
CA VAL A 165 -7.17 19.59 7.76
C VAL A 165 -6.63 18.83 8.97
N PHE A 166 -5.42 18.28 8.93
CA PHE A 166 -4.81 17.63 10.09
C PHE A 166 -4.63 18.59 11.28
N GLN A 167 -4.37 19.89 11.04
CA GLN A 167 -4.36 20.88 12.13
C GLN A 167 -5.73 21.01 12.84
N TYR A 168 -6.85 20.73 12.15
CA TYR A 168 -8.18 20.67 12.78
C TYR A 168 -8.41 19.36 13.52
N CYS A 169 -7.82 18.28 13.05
CA CYS A 169 -7.89 17.00 13.74
C CYS A 169 -7.01 16.96 15.00
N ASP A 170 -6.01 17.88 15.10
CA ASP A 170 -5.06 17.95 16.21
C ASP A 170 -5.69 18.61 17.44
N PRO A 171 -5.95 17.86 18.54
CA PRO A 171 -6.58 18.40 19.73
C PRO A 171 -5.72 19.43 20.46
N TYR A 172 -4.40 19.48 20.19
CA TYR A 172 -3.49 20.42 20.85
C TYR A 172 -3.49 21.81 20.23
N LEU A 173 -4.06 21.97 19.03
CA LEU A 173 -4.07 23.25 18.32
C LEU A 173 -5.32 24.11 18.61
N ASN A 174 -6.29 23.61 19.38
CA ASN A 174 -7.50 24.31 19.85
C ASN A 174 -8.12 25.28 18.81
N LYS A 175 -8.47 24.76 17.64
CA LYS A 175 -9.14 25.56 16.61
C LYS A 175 -10.65 25.55 16.86
N GLU A 176 -11.20 26.72 17.18
CA GLU A 176 -12.62 26.92 17.48
C GLU A 176 -13.50 27.00 16.22
N ASP A 177 -12.91 27.24 15.04
CA ASP A 177 -13.65 27.43 13.80
C ASP A 177 -14.08 26.10 13.18
N ILE A 178 -15.32 26.03 12.71
CA ILE A 178 -15.82 24.90 11.91
C ILE A 178 -15.17 24.97 10.53
N TYR A 179 -14.31 24.01 10.23
CA TYR A 179 -13.68 23.92 8.92
C TYR A 179 -14.36 22.83 8.09
N ALA A 180 -15.07 23.25 7.05
CA ALA A 180 -15.67 22.32 6.10
C ALA A 180 -14.67 22.00 4.98
N SER A 181 -14.07 20.81 5.04
CA SER A 181 -13.24 20.31 3.95
C SER A 181 -13.82 18.98 3.45
N PRO A 182 -13.86 18.77 2.12
CA PRO A 182 -14.36 17.51 1.56
C PRO A 182 -13.50 16.29 1.93
N ILE A 183 -12.25 16.49 2.36
CA ILE A 183 -11.34 15.42 2.80
C ILE A 183 -11.28 15.25 4.33
N LEU A 184 -12.13 15.96 5.08
CA LEU A 184 -12.09 15.96 6.56
C LEU A 184 -12.29 14.55 7.14
N ASP A 185 -13.26 13.79 6.64
CA ASP A 185 -13.56 12.44 7.13
C ASP A 185 -12.39 11.48 6.91
N ALA A 186 -11.73 11.59 5.74
CA ALA A 186 -10.57 10.79 5.42
C ALA A 186 -9.37 11.15 6.33
N CYS A 187 -9.10 12.45 6.52
CA CYS A 187 -8.05 12.91 7.42
C CYS A 187 -8.34 12.53 8.88
N SER A 188 -9.60 12.65 9.33
CA SER A 188 -10.01 12.22 10.67
C SER A 188 -9.81 10.72 10.88
N THR A 189 -10.12 9.90 9.87
CA THR A 189 -9.86 8.45 9.90
C THR A 189 -8.36 8.15 10.09
N ILE A 190 -7.50 8.82 9.35
CA ILE A 190 -6.03 8.65 9.47
C ILE A 190 -5.52 9.18 10.81
N TRP A 191 -6.05 10.31 11.26
CA TRP A 191 -5.71 10.85 12.58
C TRP A 191 -6.06 9.88 13.71
N GLN A 192 -7.26 9.29 13.69
CA GLN A 192 -7.68 8.29 14.69
C GLN A 192 -6.78 7.05 14.70
N ARG A 193 -6.28 6.64 13.53
CA ARG A 193 -5.38 5.47 13.43
C ARG A 193 -3.97 5.78 13.95
N TYR A 194 -3.44 6.96 13.67
CA TYR A 194 -2.00 7.24 13.84
C TYR A 194 -1.68 8.53 14.59
N GLY A 195 -2.58 9.53 14.61
CA GLY A 195 -2.31 10.88 15.14
C GLY A 195 -1.96 10.91 16.63
N ASN A 196 -2.54 10.00 17.42
CA ASN A 196 -2.25 9.87 18.85
C ASN A 196 -1.28 8.72 19.15
N GLY A 197 -0.66 8.14 18.13
CA GLY A 197 0.27 7.02 18.24
C GLY A 197 1.72 7.45 18.46
N ASN A 198 2.64 6.48 18.33
CA ASN A 198 4.06 6.75 18.38
C ASN A 198 4.54 7.31 17.02
N PRO A 199 5.12 8.54 16.97
CA PRO A 199 5.61 9.16 15.74
C PRO A 199 6.68 8.32 15.03
N ASP A 200 7.56 7.62 15.77
CA ASP A 200 8.61 6.78 15.17
C ASP A 200 8.02 5.61 14.37
N LYS A 201 6.91 5.04 14.86
CA LYS A 201 6.21 3.97 14.13
C LYS A 201 5.53 4.50 12.87
N LEU A 202 4.94 5.70 12.94
CA LEU A 202 4.36 6.36 11.77
C LEU A 202 5.45 6.67 10.74
N TYR A 203 6.59 7.20 11.17
CA TYR A 203 7.72 7.48 10.30
C TYR A 203 8.22 6.21 9.58
N GLN A 204 8.37 5.09 10.30
CA GLN A 204 8.77 3.81 9.71
C GLN A 204 7.74 3.36 8.66
N LEU A 205 6.46 3.35 9.03
CA LEU A 205 5.36 2.99 8.12
C LEU A 205 5.33 3.90 6.88
N ALA A 206 5.44 5.21 7.05
CA ALA A 206 5.44 6.16 5.95
C ALA A 206 6.61 5.91 4.99
N ASN A 207 7.81 5.60 5.51
CA ASN A 207 8.97 5.27 4.68
C ASN A 207 8.78 3.96 3.91
N GLU A 208 8.16 2.95 4.51
CA GLU A 208 7.81 1.71 3.83
C GLU A 208 6.76 1.96 2.73
N LEU A 209 5.74 2.76 3.00
CA LEU A 209 4.68 3.10 2.03
C LEU A 209 5.22 3.95 0.85
N LYS A 210 6.23 4.79 1.08
CA LYS A 210 6.89 5.56 0.02
C LYS A 210 7.55 4.68 -1.05
N GLU A 211 7.86 3.40 -0.75
CA GLU A 211 8.41 2.45 -1.72
C GLU A 211 7.48 2.17 -2.91
N TYR A 212 6.16 2.30 -2.72
CA TYR A 212 5.18 2.15 -3.79
C TYR A 212 5.31 3.22 -4.86
N PHE A 213 5.71 4.42 -4.49
CA PHE A 213 5.74 5.60 -5.36
C PHE A 213 7.11 5.84 -6.01
N LYS A 214 8.12 5.07 -5.63
CA LYS A 214 9.46 5.07 -6.25
C LYS A 214 9.46 4.25 -7.53
#